data_34054c0e4180ecaab23e8b50a4cd9df6
#
_entry.id   34054c0e4180ecaab23e8b50a4cd9df6
#
_cell.length_a   1.000
_cell.length_b   1.000
_cell.length_c   1.000
_cell.angle_alpha   90.00
_cell.angle_beta   90.00
_cell.angle_gamma   90.00
#
_symmetry.space_group_name_H-M   'P 1'
#
loop_
_entity.id
_entity.type
_entity.pdbx_description
1 polymer ?
#
loop_
_entity_poly.entity_id
_entity_poly.type
_entity_poly.pdbx_seq_one_letter_code
_entity_poly.pdbx_strand_id
1 'polypeptide(L)'
;MKKLLLLFLLLFSPLTVKAEDIPTQAPTNGVYDPNRYLTDETINRIKEINDKYAESDLKPQIGFVIVDEIDGDIEQVANKTARNWKIGFSDTNNGMLVVIDINNHKIRTETSNSMSTYITDYETSILNNTVKYDFRNGDYDSGVNEYLNEYTKMMDRVVSGKAPMSQEEKFMRIILSFMIFTLVACMIGVLLTKLVQIFSGGDDDDGYYGGGSSGSHYSSTHHHYYSGSSYSSRSYSSDSSSSSSSYSSSGWSGGGFGGGGSTGGW
;
A
#
# COMPACT_ATOMS: atom_id res chain seq x y z
N MET A 1 -26.54 43.45 -30.98
CA MET A 1 -25.21 43.26 -30.44
C MET A 1 -25.18 43.13 -28.91
N LYS A 2 -25.81 44.01 -28.10
CA LYS A 2 -25.84 43.91 -26.63
C LYS A 2 -26.43 42.61 -26.08
N LYS A 3 -27.51 42.04 -26.73
CA LYS A 3 -28.12 40.78 -26.31
C LYS A 3 -27.26 39.55 -26.64
N LEU A 4 -26.45 39.60 -27.71
CA LEU A 4 -25.51 38.54 -28.07
C LEU A 4 -24.29 38.51 -27.12
N LEU A 5 -23.83 39.69 -26.70
CA LEU A 5 -22.76 39.83 -25.71
C LEU A 5 -23.19 39.28 -24.33
N LEU A 6 -24.44 39.50 -23.92
CA LEU A 6 -24.98 38.99 -22.66
C LEU A 6 -25.11 37.45 -22.67
N LEU A 7 -25.50 36.86 -23.82
CA LEU A 7 -25.57 35.42 -24.00
C LEU A 7 -24.17 34.80 -23.95
N PHE A 8 -23.17 35.46 -24.54
CA PHE A 8 -21.77 34.99 -24.50
C PHE A 8 -21.18 35.07 -23.07
N LEU A 9 -21.55 36.09 -22.29
CA LEU A 9 -21.11 36.21 -20.90
C LEU A 9 -21.72 35.11 -19.98
N LEU A 10 -22.95 34.69 -20.26
CA LEU A 10 -23.62 33.58 -19.55
C LEU A 10 -23.00 32.21 -19.83
N LEU A 11 -22.40 32.03 -21.02
CA LEU A 11 -21.70 30.78 -21.42
C LEU A 11 -20.31 30.63 -20.76
N PHE A 12 -19.74 31.73 -20.23
CA PHE A 12 -18.45 31.76 -19.55
C PHE A 12 -18.57 31.95 -18.04
N SER A 13 -19.73 31.67 -17.45
CA SER A 13 -19.83 31.61 -15.99
C SER A 13 -18.93 30.46 -15.51
N PRO A 14 -17.91 30.72 -14.65
CA PRO A 14 -17.11 29.62 -14.09
C PRO A 14 -18.04 28.73 -13.28
N LEU A 15 -18.13 27.47 -13.66
CA LEU A 15 -18.72 26.44 -12.81
C LEU A 15 -17.80 26.33 -11.59
N THR A 16 -18.15 26.96 -10.50
CA THR A 16 -17.48 26.73 -9.22
C THR A 16 -17.83 25.31 -8.78
N VAL A 17 -16.91 24.39 -8.97
CA VAL A 17 -16.97 23.08 -8.32
C VAL A 17 -16.82 23.37 -6.83
N LYS A 18 -17.84 23.08 -6.07
CA LYS A 18 -17.80 23.18 -4.60
C LYS A 18 -17.22 21.86 -4.10
N ALA A 19 -16.14 21.95 -3.31
CA ALA A 19 -15.62 20.79 -2.60
C ALA A 19 -16.72 20.13 -1.75
N GLU A 20 -16.72 18.80 -1.72
CA GLU A 20 -17.76 18.05 -1.02
C GLU A 20 -17.53 18.04 0.48
N ASP A 21 -18.59 18.29 1.24
CA ASP A 21 -18.57 18.21 2.71
C ASP A 21 -18.65 16.75 3.16
N ILE A 22 -17.53 16.18 3.58
CA ILE A 22 -17.48 14.83 4.14
C ILE A 22 -18.26 14.81 5.47
N PRO A 23 -19.21 13.85 5.67
CA PRO A 23 -20.00 13.79 6.88
C PRO A 23 -19.13 13.58 8.12
N THR A 24 -19.50 14.22 9.24
CA THR A 24 -18.77 14.07 10.51
C THR A 24 -19.01 12.71 11.18
N GLN A 25 -20.06 11.99 10.79
CA GLN A 25 -20.37 10.64 11.27
C GLN A 25 -20.14 9.64 10.14
N ALA A 26 -19.57 8.49 10.47
CA ALA A 26 -19.38 7.42 9.52
C ALA A 26 -20.72 6.94 8.94
N PRO A 27 -20.82 6.75 7.61
CA PRO A 27 -21.94 6.02 7.03
C PRO A 27 -22.00 4.58 7.59
N THR A 28 -23.20 4.00 7.63
CA THR A 28 -23.44 2.67 8.24
C THR A 28 -22.59 1.56 7.61
N ASN A 29 -22.28 1.68 6.31
CA ASN A 29 -21.43 0.76 5.56
C ASN A 29 -19.94 1.14 5.56
N GLY A 30 -19.56 2.25 6.21
CA GLY A 30 -18.17 2.74 6.23
C GLY A 30 -17.69 3.38 4.93
N VAL A 31 -18.58 3.66 3.99
CA VAL A 31 -18.24 4.22 2.68
C VAL A 31 -19.01 5.51 2.43
N TYR A 32 -18.30 6.58 2.13
CA TYR A 32 -18.87 7.84 1.64
C TYR A 32 -18.50 8.03 0.17
N ASP A 33 -19.46 7.82 -0.68
CA ASP A 33 -19.34 7.88 -2.16
C ASP A 33 -20.60 8.55 -2.73
N PRO A 34 -20.71 9.89 -2.64
CA PRO A 34 -21.92 10.61 -3.07
C PRO A 34 -22.13 10.55 -4.58
N ASN A 35 -21.05 10.39 -5.36
CA ASN A 35 -21.07 10.39 -6.82
C ASN A 35 -21.15 8.99 -7.44
N ARG A 36 -21.22 7.96 -6.60
CA ARG A 36 -21.35 6.55 -7.00
C ARG A 36 -20.26 6.07 -7.94
N TYR A 37 -19.00 6.31 -7.54
CA TYR A 37 -17.84 5.75 -8.20
C TYR A 37 -17.71 4.24 -7.99
N LEU A 38 -18.27 3.74 -6.88
CA LEU A 38 -18.28 2.31 -6.55
C LEU A 38 -19.63 1.68 -6.83
N THR A 39 -19.58 0.43 -7.26
CA THR A 39 -20.78 -0.42 -7.35
C THR A 39 -21.27 -0.84 -5.96
N ASP A 40 -22.55 -1.18 -5.86
CA ASP A 40 -23.12 -1.74 -4.62
C ASP A 40 -22.40 -3.05 -4.23
N GLU A 41 -21.89 -3.82 -5.19
CA GLU A 41 -21.10 -5.03 -4.97
C GLU A 41 -19.79 -4.71 -4.23
N THR A 42 -19.06 -3.72 -4.69
CA THR A 42 -17.80 -3.28 -4.04
C THR A 42 -18.06 -2.72 -2.64
N ILE A 43 -19.12 -1.95 -2.45
CA ILE A 43 -19.54 -1.44 -1.13
C ILE A 43 -19.88 -2.60 -0.18
N ASN A 44 -20.64 -3.59 -0.65
CA ASN A 44 -20.96 -4.77 0.15
C ASN A 44 -19.71 -5.59 0.48
N ARG A 45 -18.77 -5.71 -0.45
CA ARG A 45 -17.48 -6.37 -0.22
C ARG A 45 -16.66 -5.69 0.89
N ILE A 46 -16.64 -4.35 0.94
CA ILE A 46 -15.97 -3.62 2.03
C ILE A 46 -16.60 -3.97 3.38
N LYS A 47 -17.94 -4.02 3.44
CA LYS A 47 -18.65 -4.43 4.63
C LYS A 47 -18.31 -5.88 5.04
N GLU A 48 -18.35 -6.82 4.10
CA GLU A 48 -18.01 -8.24 4.34
C GLU A 48 -16.58 -8.41 4.85
N ILE A 49 -15.62 -7.64 4.34
CA ILE A 49 -14.24 -7.64 4.82
C ILE A 49 -14.17 -7.17 6.28
N ASN A 50 -14.88 -6.08 6.62
CA ASN A 50 -14.95 -5.60 7.99
C ASN A 50 -15.61 -6.62 8.92
N ASP A 51 -16.72 -7.23 8.49
CA ASP A 51 -17.43 -8.27 9.25
C ASP A 51 -16.53 -9.50 9.47
N LYS A 52 -15.81 -9.95 8.43
CA LYS A 52 -14.85 -11.07 8.50
C LYS A 52 -13.80 -10.84 9.59
N TYR A 53 -13.23 -9.65 9.63
CA TYR A 53 -12.15 -9.37 10.56
C TYR A 53 -12.64 -8.95 11.96
N ALA A 54 -13.89 -8.55 12.12
CA ALA A 54 -14.48 -8.27 13.43
C ALA A 54 -14.44 -9.49 14.39
N GLU A 55 -14.39 -10.70 13.85
CA GLU A 55 -14.28 -11.97 14.61
C GLU A 55 -12.83 -12.30 15.02
N SER A 56 -11.83 -11.54 14.54
CA SER A 56 -10.42 -11.75 14.88
C SER A 56 -10.02 -10.98 16.14
N ASP A 57 -8.93 -11.39 16.79
CA ASP A 57 -8.40 -10.70 17.99
C ASP A 57 -8.00 -9.24 17.69
N LEU A 58 -7.56 -8.96 16.48
CA LEU A 58 -7.11 -7.62 16.07
C LEU A 58 -8.24 -6.71 15.59
N LYS A 59 -9.35 -7.26 15.16
CA LYS A 59 -10.55 -6.54 14.70
C LYS A 59 -10.25 -5.32 13.79
N PRO A 60 -9.46 -5.46 12.73
CA PRO A 60 -9.19 -4.34 11.84
C PRO A 60 -10.45 -3.87 11.13
N GLN A 61 -10.59 -2.55 11.01
CA GLN A 61 -11.69 -1.90 10.26
C GLN A 61 -11.13 -0.97 9.20
N ILE A 62 -11.77 -0.95 8.02
CA ILE A 62 -11.44 -0.05 6.92
C ILE A 62 -12.66 0.73 6.47
N GLY A 63 -12.49 2.04 6.25
CA GLY A 63 -13.49 2.92 5.67
C GLY A 63 -12.99 3.59 4.41
N PHE A 64 -13.92 4.07 3.57
CA PHE A 64 -13.61 4.75 2.31
C PHE A 64 -14.35 6.07 2.20
N VAL A 65 -13.65 7.08 1.68
CA VAL A 65 -14.18 8.35 1.21
C VAL A 65 -13.75 8.53 -0.24
N ILE A 66 -14.70 8.69 -1.16
CA ILE A 66 -14.43 8.93 -2.57
C ILE A 66 -15.24 10.15 -2.98
N VAL A 67 -14.54 11.21 -3.37
CA VAL A 67 -15.14 12.51 -3.70
C VAL A 67 -14.46 13.13 -4.92
N ASP A 68 -15.16 14.03 -5.58
CA ASP A 68 -14.62 14.76 -6.73
C ASP A 68 -13.45 15.64 -6.32
N GLU A 69 -13.60 16.38 -5.22
CA GLU A 69 -12.56 17.31 -4.76
C GLU A 69 -12.64 17.52 -3.25
N ILE A 70 -11.47 17.55 -2.62
CA ILE A 70 -11.29 17.81 -1.20
C ILE A 70 -10.88 19.28 -1.01
N ASP A 71 -11.50 19.97 -0.05
CA ASP A 71 -11.05 21.29 0.39
C ASP A 71 -9.86 21.14 1.36
N GLY A 72 -8.68 21.54 0.89
CA GLY A 72 -7.46 21.56 1.68
C GLY A 72 -6.51 20.38 1.46
N ASP A 73 -5.75 20.07 2.51
CA ASP A 73 -4.76 19.01 2.47
C ASP A 73 -5.39 17.64 2.75
N ILE A 74 -5.21 16.70 1.82
CA ILE A 74 -5.81 15.35 1.90
C ILE A 74 -5.41 14.59 3.17
N GLU A 75 -4.18 14.79 3.66
CA GLU A 75 -3.68 14.15 4.86
C GLU A 75 -4.41 14.67 6.10
N GLN A 76 -4.58 15.99 6.21
CA GLN A 76 -5.32 16.60 7.31
C GLN A 76 -6.80 16.20 7.29
N VAL A 77 -7.41 16.19 6.10
CA VAL A 77 -8.81 15.79 5.92
C VAL A 77 -8.99 14.31 6.27
N ALA A 78 -8.10 13.43 5.81
CA ALA A 78 -8.15 11.99 6.13
C ALA A 78 -8.01 11.76 7.63
N ASN A 79 -7.04 12.38 8.29
CA ASN A 79 -6.83 12.24 9.73
C ASN A 79 -8.04 12.74 10.54
N LYS A 80 -8.55 13.93 10.20
CA LYS A 80 -9.75 14.50 10.85
C LYS A 80 -10.96 13.60 10.66
N THR A 81 -11.19 13.12 9.45
CA THR A 81 -12.34 12.25 9.13
C THR A 81 -12.23 10.91 9.85
N ALA A 82 -11.07 10.28 9.85
CA ALA A 82 -10.83 9.01 10.55
C ALA A 82 -11.12 9.12 12.06
N ARG A 83 -10.72 10.22 12.68
CA ARG A 83 -11.03 10.54 14.09
C ARG A 83 -12.51 10.78 14.33
N ASN A 84 -13.15 11.56 13.47
CA ASN A 84 -14.58 11.86 13.59
C ASN A 84 -15.43 10.60 13.43
N TRP A 85 -15.07 9.75 12.47
CA TRP A 85 -15.73 8.48 12.21
C TRP A 85 -15.42 7.41 13.27
N LYS A 86 -14.37 7.62 14.09
CA LYS A 86 -13.93 6.69 15.12
C LYS A 86 -13.65 5.29 14.55
N ILE A 87 -12.98 5.24 13.40
CA ILE A 87 -12.69 3.97 12.71
C ILE A 87 -11.84 3.08 13.61
N GLY A 88 -12.16 1.79 13.67
CA GLY A 88 -11.61 0.82 14.59
C GLY A 88 -12.56 0.53 15.76
N PHE A 89 -12.32 -0.56 16.46
CA PHE A 89 -13.03 -0.90 17.70
C PHE A 89 -12.32 -0.26 18.89
N SER A 90 -13.06 0.10 19.94
CA SER A 90 -12.52 0.78 21.13
C SER A 90 -11.46 -0.04 21.88
N ASP A 91 -11.53 -1.36 21.79
CA ASP A 91 -10.63 -2.30 22.48
C ASP A 91 -9.31 -2.53 21.73
N THR A 92 -9.31 -2.47 20.39
CA THR A 92 -8.12 -2.72 19.57
C THR A 92 -7.61 -1.47 18.86
N ASN A 93 -8.50 -0.53 18.54
CA ASN A 93 -8.22 0.70 17.82
C ASN A 93 -7.49 0.49 16.46
N ASN A 94 -7.75 -0.63 15.80
CA ASN A 94 -7.13 -0.99 14.52
C ASN A 94 -7.98 -0.48 13.35
N GLY A 95 -7.83 0.80 13.02
CA GLY A 95 -8.59 1.48 11.98
C GLY A 95 -7.75 1.95 10.80
N MET A 96 -8.34 1.93 9.62
CA MET A 96 -7.80 2.53 8.39
C MET A 96 -8.88 3.34 7.68
N LEU A 97 -8.51 4.48 7.12
CA LEU A 97 -9.36 5.27 6.23
C LEU A 97 -8.65 5.49 4.91
N VAL A 98 -9.31 5.17 3.82
CA VAL A 98 -8.86 5.48 2.46
C VAL A 98 -9.65 6.66 1.95
N VAL A 99 -8.96 7.72 1.56
CA VAL A 99 -9.55 8.94 0.99
C VAL A 99 -9.05 9.11 -0.42
N ILE A 100 -9.98 9.22 -1.36
CA ILE A 100 -9.72 9.35 -2.80
C ILE A 100 -10.28 10.68 -3.27
N ASP A 101 -9.41 11.51 -3.83
CA ASP A 101 -9.68 12.83 -4.40
C ASP A 101 -9.50 12.74 -5.91
N ILE A 102 -10.62 12.63 -6.62
CA ILE A 102 -10.66 12.28 -8.03
C ILE A 102 -10.02 13.37 -8.90
N ASN A 103 -10.43 14.62 -8.72
CA ASN A 103 -9.98 15.74 -9.56
C ASN A 103 -8.49 16.05 -9.34
N ASN A 104 -7.99 15.87 -8.12
CA ASN A 104 -6.59 16.10 -7.78
C ASN A 104 -5.72 14.85 -8.00
N HIS A 105 -6.29 13.72 -8.43
CA HIS A 105 -5.63 12.43 -8.64
C HIS A 105 -4.81 11.99 -7.41
N LYS A 106 -5.41 12.09 -6.23
CA LYS A 106 -4.75 11.75 -4.97
C LYS A 106 -5.50 10.65 -4.22
N ILE A 107 -4.73 9.76 -3.63
CA ILE A 107 -5.20 8.76 -2.67
C ILE A 107 -4.40 8.88 -1.39
N ARG A 108 -5.08 8.87 -0.26
CA ARG A 108 -4.47 8.82 1.08
C ARG A 108 -5.00 7.60 1.82
N THR A 109 -4.11 6.76 2.30
CA THR A 109 -4.43 5.75 3.30
C THR A 109 -3.94 6.24 4.66
N GLU A 110 -4.86 6.49 5.55
CA GLU A 110 -4.59 6.92 6.92
C GLU A 110 -4.75 5.74 7.87
N THR A 111 -3.78 5.52 8.78
CA THR A 111 -3.80 4.42 9.75
C THR A 111 -3.89 4.94 11.17
N SER A 112 -4.63 4.22 12.02
CA SER A 112 -4.59 4.47 13.46
C SER A 112 -3.22 4.11 14.03
N ASN A 113 -2.89 4.61 15.23
CA ASN A 113 -1.63 4.33 15.92
C ASN A 113 -1.42 2.82 16.17
N SER A 114 -2.50 2.08 16.46
CA SER A 114 -2.42 0.63 16.64
C SER A 114 -2.22 -0.07 15.30
N MET A 115 -2.97 0.32 14.27
CA MET A 115 -2.86 -0.29 12.93
C MET A 115 -1.48 -0.05 12.31
N SER A 116 -0.85 1.10 12.52
CA SER A 116 0.48 1.41 11.99
C SER A 116 1.59 0.48 12.48
N THR A 117 1.36 -0.26 13.56
CA THR A 117 2.29 -1.31 14.04
C THR A 117 2.23 -2.57 13.18
N TYR A 118 1.13 -2.80 12.47
CA TYR A 118 0.90 -3.96 11.61
C TYR A 118 1.01 -3.61 10.13
N ILE A 119 0.53 -2.43 9.75
CA ILE A 119 0.56 -1.89 8.38
C ILE A 119 1.30 -0.57 8.42
N THR A 120 2.55 -0.61 8.01
CA THR A 120 3.46 0.55 7.99
C THR A 120 3.16 1.51 6.85
N ASP A 121 3.74 2.72 6.87
CA ASP A 121 3.61 3.69 5.77
C ASP A 121 4.11 3.13 4.43
N TYR A 122 5.09 2.23 4.46
CA TYR A 122 5.54 1.54 3.25
C TYR A 122 4.46 0.60 2.70
N GLU A 123 3.80 -0.17 3.56
CA GLU A 123 2.74 -1.09 3.14
C GLU A 123 1.50 -0.34 2.66
N THR A 124 1.15 0.79 3.29
CA THR A 124 0.10 1.67 2.77
C THR A 124 0.47 2.25 1.40
N SER A 125 1.75 2.54 1.15
CA SER A 125 2.20 2.99 -0.18
C SER A 125 2.07 1.89 -1.25
N ILE A 126 2.26 0.62 -0.88
CA ILE A 126 2.00 -0.51 -1.78
C ILE A 126 0.50 -0.57 -2.11
N LEU A 127 -0.38 -0.48 -1.10
CA LEU A 127 -1.83 -0.44 -1.30
C LEU A 127 -2.24 0.71 -2.25
N ASN A 128 -1.74 1.92 -2.00
CA ASN A 128 -2.04 3.08 -2.85
C ASN A 128 -1.52 2.93 -4.30
N ASN A 129 -0.50 2.10 -4.51
CA ASN A 129 0.02 1.86 -5.85
C ASN A 129 -0.83 0.85 -6.65
N THR A 130 -1.61 -0.02 -6.01
CA THR A 130 -2.44 -1.01 -6.71
C THR A 130 -3.50 -0.36 -7.60
N VAL A 131 -4.07 0.77 -7.16
CA VAL A 131 -5.15 1.46 -7.87
C VAL A 131 -4.71 2.21 -9.13
N LYS A 132 -3.41 2.48 -9.30
CA LYS A 132 -2.91 3.45 -10.28
C LYS A 132 -3.29 3.14 -11.73
N TYR A 133 -3.26 1.88 -12.11
CA TYR A 133 -3.58 1.49 -13.47
C TYR A 133 -5.06 1.78 -13.79
N ASP A 134 -5.94 1.32 -12.94
CA ASP A 134 -7.38 1.43 -13.16
C ASP A 134 -7.86 2.88 -13.03
N PHE A 135 -7.35 3.60 -12.01
CA PHE A 135 -7.71 5.01 -11.80
C PHE A 135 -7.28 5.92 -12.95
N ARG A 136 -6.13 5.65 -13.61
CA ARG A 136 -5.73 6.36 -14.84
C ARG A 136 -6.68 6.14 -15.99
N ASN A 137 -7.38 5.02 -15.99
CA ASN A 137 -8.38 4.67 -17.00
C ASN A 137 -9.80 5.12 -16.60
N GLY A 138 -9.95 5.76 -15.42
CA GLY A 138 -11.24 6.17 -14.89
C GLY A 138 -12.07 5.05 -14.28
N ASP A 139 -11.49 3.86 -14.12
CA ASP A 139 -12.15 2.69 -13.51
C ASP A 139 -11.86 2.64 -12.01
N TYR A 140 -12.58 3.46 -11.26
CA TYR A 140 -12.38 3.58 -9.82
C TYR A 140 -12.86 2.36 -9.06
N ASP A 141 -13.92 1.70 -9.53
CA ASP A 141 -14.46 0.50 -8.90
C ASP A 141 -13.46 -0.66 -8.96
N SER A 142 -12.91 -0.94 -10.14
CA SER A 142 -11.86 -1.97 -10.30
C SER A 142 -10.62 -1.65 -9.47
N GLY A 143 -10.17 -0.40 -9.46
CA GLY A 143 -9.02 -0.01 -8.66
C GLY A 143 -9.22 -0.21 -7.15
N VAL A 144 -10.41 0.13 -6.62
CA VAL A 144 -10.75 -0.16 -5.21
C VAL A 144 -10.79 -1.67 -4.96
N ASN A 145 -11.29 -2.47 -5.90
CA ASN A 145 -11.26 -3.92 -5.77
C ASN A 145 -9.84 -4.50 -5.73
N GLU A 146 -8.90 -3.96 -6.52
CA GLU A 146 -7.48 -4.34 -6.44
C GLU A 146 -6.85 -3.93 -5.10
N TYR A 147 -7.19 -2.73 -4.61
CA TYR A 147 -6.81 -2.30 -3.26
C TYR A 147 -7.28 -3.29 -2.20
N LEU A 148 -8.56 -3.68 -2.23
CA LEU A 148 -9.15 -4.63 -1.30
C LEU A 148 -8.53 -6.03 -1.40
N ASN A 149 -8.14 -6.48 -2.60
CA ASN A 149 -7.40 -7.73 -2.80
C ASN A 149 -6.08 -7.73 -2.04
N GLU A 150 -5.28 -6.66 -2.19
CA GLU A 150 -3.98 -6.58 -1.53
C GLU A 150 -4.13 -6.32 -0.02
N TYR A 151 -5.08 -5.46 0.39
CA TYR A 151 -5.42 -5.26 1.79
C TYR A 151 -5.78 -6.58 2.49
N THR A 152 -6.64 -7.40 1.88
CA THR A 152 -7.06 -8.69 2.44
C THR A 152 -5.88 -9.64 2.59
N LYS A 153 -4.97 -9.72 1.59
CA LYS A 153 -3.74 -10.51 1.69
C LYS A 153 -2.85 -10.05 2.84
N MET A 154 -2.72 -8.74 3.04
CA MET A 154 -1.94 -8.19 4.16
C MET A 154 -2.60 -8.50 5.49
N MET A 155 -3.91 -8.28 5.62
CA MET A 155 -4.65 -8.54 6.85
C MET A 155 -4.70 -10.03 7.22
N ASP A 156 -4.88 -10.94 6.26
CA ASP A 156 -4.86 -12.38 6.53
C ASP A 156 -3.50 -12.83 7.11
N ARG A 157 -2.40 -12.22 6.69
CA ARG A 157 -1.08 -12.48 7.28
C ARG A 157 -0.97 -11.94 8.71
N VAL A 158 -1.40 -10.70 8.91
CA VAL A 158 -1.37 -10.02 10.21
C VAL A 158 -2.22 -10.76 11.24
N VAL A 159 -3.48 -11.06 10.88
CA VAL A 159 -4.43 -11.74 11.77
C VAL A 159 -4.00 -13.19 12.06
N SER A 160 -3.35 -13.88 11.11
CA SER A 160 -2.81 -15.23 11.35
C SER A 160 -1.52 -15.25 12.19
N GLY A 161 -1.06 -14.12 12.72
CA GLY A 161 0.19 -14.01 13.49
C GLY A 161 1.45 -14.23 12.67
N LYS A 162 1.33 -14.29 11.34
CA LYS A 162 2.48 -14.31 10.45
C LYS A 162 2.95 -12.86 10.32
N ALA A 163 4.03 -12.54 11.05
CA ALA A 163 4.64 -11.20 10.99
C ALA A 163 4.78 -10.74 9.53
N PRO A 164 4.56 -9.46 9.22
CA PRO A 164 4.88 -8.92 7.91
C PRO A 164 6.34 -9.29 7.61
N MET A 165 6.59 -9.86 6.43
CA MET A 165 7.96 -10.20 6.04
C MET A 165 8.80 -8.93 6.11
N SER A 166 9.83 -8.95 6.93
CA SER A 166 10.78 -7.83 7.00
C SER A 166 11.32 -7.54 5.60
N GLN A 167 11.77 -6.30 5.36
CA GLN A 167 12.42 -5.95 4.09
C GLN A 167 13.58 -6.90 3.78
N GLU A 168 14.31 -7.32 4.82
CA GLU A 168 15.40 -8.30 4.71
C GLU A 168 14.90 -9.68 4.27
N GLU A 169 13.76 -10.15 4.78
CA GLU A 169 13.18 -11.42 4.34
C GLU A 169 12.68 -11.37 2.90
N LYS A 170 12.08 -10.25 2.48
CA LYS A 170 11.67 -10.04 1.09
C LYS A 170 12.89 -10.04 0.17
N PHE A 171 13.94 -9.32 0.54
CA PHE A 171 15.19 -9.26 -0.20
C PHE A 171 15.89 -10.63 -0.26
N MET A 172 15.95 -11.34 0.87
CA MET A 172 16.50 -12.70 0.93
C MET A 172 15.73 -13.70 0.05
N ARG A 173 14.40 -13.59 -0.02
CA ARG A 173 13.59 -14.43 -0.92
C ARG A 173 13.88 -14.14 -2.40
N ILE A 174 14.07 -12.87 -2.76
CA ILE A 174 14.44 -12.47 -4.13
C ILE A 174 15.82 -13.05 -4.48
N ILE A 175 16.81 -12.91 -3.59
CA ILE A 175 18.15 -13.48 -3.77
C ILE A 175 18.08 -15.00 -3.89
N LEU A 176 17.34 -15.67 -3.01
CA LEU A 176 17.18 -17.12 -3.05
C LEU A 176 16.52 -17.59 -4.34
N SER A 177 15.48 -16.89 -4.80
CA SER A 177 14.83 -17.16 -6.08
C SER A 177 15.79 -17.03 -7.25
N PHE A 178 16.60 -15.96 -7.23
CA PHE A 178 17.63 -15.74 -8.27
C PHE A 178 18.72 -16.80 -8.23
N MET A 179 19.18 -17.21 -7.05
CA MET A 179 20.13 -18.31 -6.89
C MET A 179 19.58 -19.63 -7.41
N ILE A 180 18.33 -19.96 -7.10
CA ILE A 180 17.67 -21.17 -7.61
C ILE A 180 17.59 -21.12 -9.15
N PHE A 181 17.19 -19.97 -9.70
CA PHE A 181 17.11 -19.77 -11.15
C PHE A 181 18.48 -19.97 -11.84
N THR A 182 19.55 -19.38 -11.28
CA THR A 182 20.90 -19.55 -11.82
C THR A 182 21.39 -20.98 -11.72
N LEU A 183 21.10 -21.68 -10.63
CA LEU A 183 21.45 -23.08 -10.45
C LEU A 183 20.75 -24.00 -11.46
N VAL A 184 19.44 -23.76 -11.68
CA VAL A 184 18.67 -24.47 -12.71
C VAL A 184 19.21 -24.19 -14.12
N ALA A 185 19.53 -22.93 -14.42
CA ALA A 185 20.12 -22.55 -15.71
C ALA A 185 21.47 -23.24 -15.94
N CYS A 186 22.34 -23.30 -14.90
CA CYS A 186 23.61 -24.04 -14.98
C CYS A 186 23.42 -25.55 -15.21
N MET A 187 22.44 -26.15 -14.50
CA MET A 187 22.11 -27.57 -14.69
C MET A 187 21.65 -27.86 -16.12
N ILE A 188 20.78 -26.98 -16.66
CA ILE A 188 20.35 -27.10 -18.06
C ILE A 188 21.53 -26.93 -19.01
N GLY A 189 22.43 -25.98 -18.76
CA GLY A 189 23.66 -25.79 -19.55
C GLY A 189 24.55 -27.03 -19.58
N VAL A 190 24.78 -27.63 -18.41
CA VAL A 190 25.56 -28.90 -18.31
C VAL A 190 24.86 -30.05 -19.02
N LEU A 191 23.54 -30.12 -18.93
CA LEU A 191 22.75 -31.16 -19.62
C LEU A 191 22.89 -31.01 -21.16
N LEU A 192 22.75 -29.77 -21.65
CA LEU A 192 22.89 -29.47 -23.08
C LEU A 192 24.32 -29.77 -23.61
N THR A 193 25.38 -29.43 -22.85
CA THR A 193 26.76 -29.77 -23.25
C THR A 193 26.98 -31.28 -23.31
N LYS A 194 26.44 -32.04 -22.34
CA LYS A 194 26.49 -33.50 -22.41
C LYS A 194 25.70 -34.07 -23.58
N LEU A 195 24.54 -33.50 -23.88
CA LEU A 195 23.73 -33.90 -25.03
C LEU A 195 24.50 -33.67 -26.34
N VAL A 196 25.12 -32.49 -26.47
CA VAL A 196 25.98 -32.17 -27.65
C VAL A 196 27.15 -33.15 -27.77
N GLN A 197 27.81 -33.52 -26.67
CA GLN A 197 28.91 -34.52 -26.69
C GLN A 197 28.42 -35.90 -27.14
N ILE A 198 27.20 -36.32 -26.74
CA ILE A 198 26.62 -37.60 -27.18
C ILE A 198 26.32 -37.59 -28.70
N PHE A 199 25.82 -36.46 -29.21
CA PHE A 199 25.49 -36.33 -30.66
C PHE A 199 26.70 -35.95 -31.54
N SER A 200 27.82 -35.44 -30.95
CA SER A 200 29.04 -35.06 -31.64
C SER A 200 30.14 -36.10 -31.49
N GLY A 201 29.85 -37.24 -30.87
CA GLY A 201 30.84 -38.35 -30.73
C GLY A 201 31.00 -39.12 -32.00
N GLY A 202 31.92 -38.68 -32.83
CA GLY A 202 32.48 -39.34 -34.00
C GLY A 202 33.85 -38.76 -34.31
N ASP A 203 34.85 -39.58 -34.06
CA ASP A 203 36.24 -39.56 -34.54
C ASP A 203 37.28 -38.83 -33.68
N ASP A 204 38.19 -39.70 -33.30
CA ASP A 204 39.50 -39.54 -32.71
C ASP A 204 40.43 -38.62 -33.51
N ASP A 205 41.29 -37.84 -32.86
CA ASP A 205 42.74 -38.06 -32.99
C ASP A 205 43.57 -37.10 -32.13
N ASP A 206 44.67 -37.63 -31.72
CA ASP A 206 45.73 -37.16 -30.85
C ASP A 206 46.32 -35.77 -31.14
N GLY A 207 46.80 -35.08 -30.12
CA GLY A 207 47.63 -33.90 -30.30
C GLY A 207 48.09 -33.21 -29.02
N TYR A 208 48.99 -33.75 -28.36
CA TYR A 208 50.14 -33.38 -27.52
C TYR A 208 50.68 -31.93 -27.64
N TYR A 209 51.27 -31.43 -26.52
CA TYR A 209 52.04 -30.22 -26.20
C TYR A 209 51.19 -29.07 -25.58
N GLY A 210 51.54 -28.53 -24.43
CA GLY A 210 52.80 -28.36 -23.71
C GLY A 210 52.95 -26.93 -23.24
N GLY A 211 53.15 -26.75 -21.94
CA GLY A 211 54.03 -25.73 -21.46
C GLY A 211 53.56 -24.35 -21.04
N GLY A 212 53.78 -24.02 -19.78
CA GLY A 212 54.33 -22.74 -19.34
C GLY A 212 53.38 -21.81 -18.63
N SER A 213 53.31 -21.78 -17.33
CA SER A 213 54.16 -21.11 -16.32
C SER A 213 54.02 -19.58 -16.20
N SER A 214 53.90 -19.19 -14.93
CA SER A 214 54.14 -17.86 -14.28
C SER A 214 52.96 -16.91 -14.32
N GLY A 215 52.43 -16.44 -13.22
CA GLY A 215 53.05 -15.99 -11.95
C GLY A 215 52.93 -14.49 -11.83
N SER A 216 52.25 -14.05 -10.81
CA SER A 216 52.60 -12.92 -9.94
C SER A 216 51.35 -12.23 -9.38
N HIS A 217 51.21 -12.39 -8.12
CA HIS A 217 51.05 -11.37 -7.06
C HIS A 217 50.78 -9.92 -7.50
N TYR A 218 49.73 -9.32 -6.90
CA TYR A 218 49.90 -8.13 -6.08
C TYR A 218 48.75 -7.99 -5.07
N SER A 219 49.18 -7.81 -3.84
CA SER A 219 48.47 -7.42 -2.63
C SER A 219 48.39 -5.90 -2.52
N SER A 220 47.30 -5.37 -1.94
CA SER A 220 47.31 -4.15 -1.11
C SER A 220 45.87 -3.77 -0.78
N THR A 221 45.39 -3.96 0.43
CA THR A 221 45.37 -3.15 1.67
C THR A 221 44.60 -1.82 1.64
N HIS A 222 43.69 -1.76 2.62
CA HIS A 222 43.14 -0.59 3.36
C HIS A 222 42.16 0.35 2.63
N HIS A 223 41.04 0.77 3.22
CA HIS A 223 40.85 1.41 4.51
C HIS A 223 39.40 1.37 4.98
N HIS A 224 39.24 1.34 6.27
CA HIS A 224 38.06 1.63 7.08
C HIS A 224 37.49 3.03 6.82
N TYR A 225 36.16 3.14 6.88
CA TYR A 225 35.53 4.29 7.54
C TYR A 225 34.23 3.86 8.22
N TYR A 226 34.25 3.97 9.54
CA TYR A 226 33.08 4.01 10.41
C TYR A 226 32.43 5.40 10.29
N SER A 227 31.13 5.48 10.16
CA SER A 227 30.38 6.64 10.62
C SER A 227 29.07 6.17 11.25
N GLY A 228 29.04 6.22 12.55
CA GLY A 228 27.85 6.05 13.35
C GLY A 228 27.04 7.33 13.33
N SER A 229 25.75 7.24 13.15
CA SER A 229 24.82 8.29 13.54
C SER A 229 23.76 7.72 14.46
N SER A 230 23.84 8.20 15.69
CA SER A 230 22.91 7.98 16.77
C SER A 230 21.59 8.68 16.48
N TYR A 231 20.50 7.92 16.50
CA TYR A 231 19.16 8.49 16.53
C TYR A 231 18.68 8.57 17.98
N SER A 232 18.46 9.78 18.46
CA SER A 232 17.88 10.06 19.76
C SER A 232 16.36 9.77 19.73
N SER A 233 15.94 8.87 20.58
CA SER A 233 14.54 8.59 20.89
C SER A 233 13.94 9.78 21.66
N ARG A 234 12.93 10.42 21.11
CA ARG A 234 12.05 11.32 21.85
C ARG A 234 10.84 10.54 22.33
N SER A 235 10.77 10.41 23.65
CA SER A 235 9.60 9.95 24.36
C SER A 235 8.53 11.03 24.34
N TYR A 236 7.34 10.68 23.84
CA TYR A 236 6.15 11.50 24.01
C TYR A 236 5.28 10.88 25.10
N SER A 237 5.03 11.68 26.12
CA SER A 237 4.12 11.39 27.22
C SER A 237 2.67 11.33 26.72
N SER A 238 2.00 10.24 27.06
CA SER A 238 0.59 10.00 26.82
C SER A 238 -0.25 10.76 27.83
N ASP A 239 -1.01 11.75 27.37
CA ASP A 239 -2.14 12.28 28.13
C ASP A 239 -3.36 11.40 27.88
N SER A 240 -3.76 10.69 28.92
CA SER A 240 -5.00 9.93 28.97
C SER A 240 -6.15 10.82 29.40
N SER A 241 -6.95 11.26 28.47
CA SER A 241 -8.26 11.83 28.76
C SER A 241 -9.35 10.79 28.52
N SER A 242 -9.91 10.29 29.61
CA SER A 242 -11.10 9.44 29.63
C SER A 242 -12.33 10.23 29.21
N SER A 243 -12.92 9.90 28.05
CA SER A 243 -14.23 10.36 27.64
C SER A 243 -15.19 9.18 27.47
N SER A 244 -16.32 9.29 28.17
CA SER A 244 -17.44 8.37 28.22
C SER A 244 -17.95 7.97 26.83
N SER A 245 -18.01 6.67 26.59
CA SER A 245 -18.48 6.05 25.35
C SER A 245 -20.01 6.07 25.26
N SER A 246 -20.54 6.77 24.27
CA SER A 246 -21.89 6.53 23.78
C SER A 246 -21.79 5.52 22.63
N TYR A 247 -22.44 4.37 22.81
CA TYR A 247 -22.49 3.31 21.80
C TYR A 247 -23.29 3.79 20.58
N SER A 248 -22.62 3.92 19.43
CA SER A 248 -23.31 4.02 18.15
C SER A 248 -23.41 2.63 17.52
N SER A 249 -24.57 2.34 16.91
CA SER A 249 -24.93 1.03 16.35
C SER A 249 -24.09 0.57 15.15
N SER A 250 -23.03 1.29 14.79
CA SER A 250 -22.15 1.01 13.65
C SER A 250 -20.85 0.29 14.01
N GLY A 251 -20.60 0.00 15.29
CA GLY A 251 -19.34 -0.64 15.71
C GLY A 251 -18.08 0.23 15.60
N TRP A 252 -18.21 1.47 15.15
CA TRP A 252 -17.09 2.41 15.01
C TRP A 252 -16.87 3.13 16.36
N SER A 253 -15.85 2.76 17.07
CA SER A 253 -15.60 3.25 18.43
C SER A 253 -14.13 3.56 18.75
N GLY A 254 -13.22 3.40 17.73
CA GLY A 254 -11.82 3.74 17.84
C GLY A 254 -11.54 5.24 17.79
N GLY A 255 -10.54 5.68 17.05
CA GLY A 255 -10.25 7.10 16.80
C GLY A 255 -8.85 7.57 17.14
N GLY A 256 -7.97 6.67 17.53
CA GLY A 256 -6.57 7.00 17.84
C GLY A 256 -5.70 7.13 16.58
N PHE A 257 -5.90 8.19 15.79
CA PHE A 257 -5.12 8.45 14.59
C PHE A 257 -4.04 9.52 14.86
N GLY A 258 -2.78 9.16 14.65
CA GLY A 258 -1.60 10.01 14.88
C GLY A 258 -0.94 10.54 13.61
N GLY A 259 -1.53 10.30 12.44
CA GLY A 259 -0.97 10.72 11.14
C GLY A 259 -0.09 9.65 10.47
N GLY A 260 -0.26 8.37 10.83
CA GLY A 260 0.36 7.26 10.09
C GLY A 260 -0.31 7.03 8.74
N GLY A 261 0.41 6.36 7.82
CA GLY A 261 -0.08 6.06 6.49
C GLY A 261 0.68 6.76 5.37
N SER A 262 0.19 6.70 4.15
CA SER A 262 0.86 7.30 2.99
C SER A 262 -0.09 7.98 2.02
N THR A 263 0.42 8.97 1.30
CA THR A 263 -0.27 9.63 0.19
C THR A 263 0.34 9.19 -1.13
N GLY A 264 -0.51 8.87 -2.11
CA GLY A 264 -0.13 8.53 -3.47
C GLY A 264 -0.88 9.38 -4.50
N GLY A 265 -0.55 9.19 -5.77
CA GLY A 265 -1.24 9.80 -6.89
C GLY A 265 -1.14 8.92 -8.13
N TRP A 266 -2.02 9.15 -9.11
CA TRP A 266 -2.07 8.39 -10.38
C TRP A 266 -2.11 9.26 -11.62
#